data_ce38c643991a8be212962df38623dd9f
#
_entry.id   ce38c643991a8be212962df38623dd9f
#
_cell.length_a   1.000
_cell.length_b   1.000
_cell.length_c   1.000
_cell.angle_alpha   90.00
_cell.angle_beta   90.00
_cell.angle_gamma   90.00
#
_symmetry.space_group_name_H-M   'P 1'
#
loop_
_entity.id
_entity.type
_entity.pdbx_description
1 polymer ?
#
loop_
_entity_poly.entity_id
_entity_poly.type
_entity_poly.pdbx_seq_one_letter_code
_entity_poly.pdbx_strand_id
1 'polypeptide(L)' 'MKIELTSAALQLTRGQTLKLKDSVGSTICAREGTVWITEENSRKDVVLEPGNCFRVDRPGLTIVQAFADASVSLA' A
#
# COMPACT_ATOMS: atom_id res chain seq x y z
N MET A 1 -4.57 19.44 18.81
CA MET A 1 -3.34 18.72 18.46
C MET A 1 -3.58 17.84 17.24
N LYS A 2 -2.61 17.80 16.40
CA LYS A 2 -2.71 17.04 15.20
C LYS A 2 -1.99 15.71 15.35
N ILE A 3 -2.64 14.63 14.98
CA ILE A 3 -2.04 13.31 15.02
C ILE A 3 -1.51 12.99 13.64
N GLU A 4 -0.26 12.60 13.58
CA GLU A 4 0.38 12.26 12.30
C GLU A 4 0.16 10.79 12.00
N LEU A 5 -1.04 10.46 11.60
CA LEU A 5 -1.38 9.08 11.28
C LEU A 5 -0.64 8.57 10.06
N THR A 6 -0.30 9.47 9.15
CA THR A 6 0.40 9.10 7.95
C THR A 6 1.83 8.63 8.21
N SER A 7 2.38 9.00 9.36
CA SER A 7 3.71 8.54 9.70
C SER A 7 3.71 7.15 10.32
N ALA A 8 2.55 6.63 10.68
CA ALA A 8 2.47 5.31 11.27
C ALA A 8 2.61 4.24 10.19
N ALA A 9 3.39 3.22 10.49
CA ALA A 9 3.55 2.10 9.59
C ALA A 9 2.51 1.04 9.93
N LEU A 10 1.90 0.49 8.90
CA LEU A 10 1.00 -0.64 9.04
C LEU A 10 1.80 -1.90 8.85
N GLN A 11 1.68 -2.82 9.81
CA GLN A 11 2.39 -4.09 9.77
C GLN A 11 1.54 -5.12 9.04
N LEU A 12 2.14 -5.78 8.06
CA LEU A 12 1.48 -6.84 7.32
C LEU A 12 2.30 -8.10 7.47
N THR A 13 1.65 -9.18 7.86
CA THR A 13 2.31 -10.47 7.90
C THR A 13 2.26 -11.07 6.49
N ARG A 14 3.13 -12.02 6.25
CA ARG A 14 3.22 -12.69 4.97
C ARG A 14 1.84 -13.21 4.53
N GLY A 15 1.45 -12.85 3.31
CA GLY A 15 0.18 -13.27 2.74
C GLY A 15 -1.01 -12.41 3.13
N GLN A 16 -0.84 -11.51 4.09
CA GLN A 16 -1.91 -10.64 4.50
C GLN A 16 -2.17 -9.58 3.44
N THR A 17 -3.43 -9.18 3.29
CA THR A 17 -3.81 -8.13 2.36
C THR A 17 -4.39 -6.94 3.10
N LEU A 18 -4.14 -5.76 2.56
CA LEU A 18 -4.76 -4.52 2.98
C LEU A 18 -5.60 -4.02 1.83
N LYS A 19 -6.87 -3.73 2.08
CA LYS A 19 -7.78 -3.26 1.06
C LYS A 19 -8.07 -1.78 1.28
N LEU A 20 -7.90 -1.00 0.24
CA LEU A 20 -8.17 0.43 0.25
C LEU A 20 -9.27 0.70 -0.76
N LYS A 21 -10.29 1.43 -0.35
CA LYS A 21 -11.43 1.70 -1.20
C LYS A 21 -11.48 3.18 -1.51
N ASP A 22 -11.59 3.49 -2.82
CA ASP A 22 -11.72 4.88 -3.30
C ASP A 22 -10.66 5.81 -2.72
N SER A 23 -9.41 5.37 -2.83
CA SER A 23 -8.27 6.06 -2.21
C SER A 23 -7.43 6.82 -3.22
N VAL A 24 -8.02 7.31 -4.29
CA VAL A 24 -7.31 8.08 -5.31
C VAL A 24 -6.58 9.24 -4.62
N GLY A 25 -5.31 9.40 -4.96
CA GLY A 25 -4.48 10.44 -4.38
C GLY A 25 -3.68 10.01 -3.18
N SER A 26 -4.03 8.88 -2.57
CA SER A 26 -3.25 8.35 -1.46
C SER A 26 -1.95 7.75 -1.96
N THR A 27 -0.91 7.87 -1.17
CA THR A 27 0.40 7.32 -1.49
C THR A 27 0.71 6.18 -0.54
N ILE A 28 1.12 5.05 -1.11
CA ILE A 28 1.50 3.87 -0.36
C ILE A 28 3.01 3.74 -0.49
N CYS A 29 3.70 3.72 0.64
CA CYS A 29 5.16 3.58 0.64
C CYS A 29 5.54 2.30 1.36
N ALA A 30 6.38 1.49 0.73
CA ALA A 30 6.91 0.31 1.38
C ALA A 30 8.08 0.74 2.27
N ARG A 31 7.98 0.38 3.55
CA ARG A 31 9.01 0.72 4.54
C ARG A 31 9.95 -0.47 4.74
N GLU A 32 9.38 -1.64 4.92
CA GLU A 32 10.11 -2.88 5.06
C GLU A 32 9.38 -3.97 4.29
N GLY A 33 10.13 -4.88 3.71
CA GLY A 33 9.57 -5.97 2.93
C GLY A 33 9.04 -5.50 1.59
N THR A 34 8.61 -6.45 0.78
CA THR A 34 8.10 -6.20 -0.55
C THR A 34 6.60 -6.43 -0.56
N VAL A 35 5.85 -5.53 -1.18
CA VAL A 35 4.41 -5.67 -1.31
C VAL A 35 4.01 -5.59 -2.77
N TRP A 36 2.84 -6.14 -3.03
CA TRP A 36 2.27 -6.21 -4.37
C TRP A 36 0.99 -5.41 -4.37
N ILE A 37 0.87 -4.45 -5.28
CA ILE A 37 -0.29 -3.58 -5.35
C ILE A 37 -1.05 -3.87 -6.61
N THR A 38 -2.36 -4.07 -6.46
CA THR A 38 -3.28 -4.30 -7.57
C THR A 38 -4.42 -3.30 -7.45
N GLU A 39 -4.72 -2.61 -8.53
CA GLU A 39 -5.85 -1.69 -8.58
C GLU A 39 -6.98 -2.30 -9.38
N GLU A 40 -8.22 -2.04 -8.96
CA GLU A 40 -9.40 -2.48 -9.67
C GLU A 40 -9.40 -1.92 -11.10
N ASN A 41 -9.75 -2.76 -12.06
CA ASN A 41 -9.79 -2.40 -13.48
C ASN A 41 -8.43 -2.05 -14.07
N SER A 42 -7.37 -2.41 -13.38
CA SER A 42 -6.02 -2.26 -13.92
C SER A 42 -5.43 -3.64 -14.18
N ARG A 43 -4.79 -3.78 -15.33
CA ARG A 43 -4.11 -5.03 -15.66
C ARG A 43 -2.66 -5.05 -15.19
N LYS A 44 -2.20 -3.93 -14.65
CA LYS A 44 -0.82 -3.83 -14.20
C LYS A 44 -0.75 -4.11 -12.73
N ASP A 45 0.16 -4.98 -12.36
CA ASP A 45 0.50 -5.23 -10.97
C ASP A 45 1.77 -4.49 -10.66
N VAL A 46 1.83 -3.89 -9.50
CA VAL A 46 3.00 -3.12 -9.08
C VAL A 46 3.66 -3.85 -7.94
N VAL A 47 4.94 -4.17 -8.10
CA VAL A 47 5.75 -4.72 -7.01
C VAL A 47 6.51 -3.55 -6.41
N LEU A 48 6.27 -3.31 -5.14
CA LEU A 48 6.84 -2.16 -4.44
C LEU A 48 7.88 -2.65 -3.45
N GLU A 49 9.12 -2.28 -3.71
CA GLU A 49 10.24 -2.65 -2.84
C GLU A 49 10.45 -1.59 -1.77
N PRO A 50 11.14 -1.94 -0.68
CA PRO A 50 11.39 -0.98 0.39
C PRO A 50 12.04 0.30 -0.13
N GLY A 51 11.52 1.43 0.33
CA GLY A 51 12.00 2.73 -0.09
C GLY A 51 11.23 3.33 -1.26
N ASN A 52 10.36 2.56 -1.90
CA ASN A 52 9.59 3.04 -3.03
C ASN A 52 8.15 3.32 -2.62
N CYS A 53 7.51 4.19 -3.38
CA CYS A 53 6.13 4.59 -3.12
C CYS A 53 5.30 4.46 -4.37
N PHE A 54 4.00 4.26 -4.18
CA PHE A 54 3.04 4.17 -5.25
C PHE A 54 1.85 5.05 -4.92
N ARG A 55 1.45 5.90 -5.86
CA ARG A 55 0.28 6.74 -5.68
C ARG A 55 -0.93 6.07 -6.32
N VAL A 56 -2.01 5.95 -5.55
CA VAL A 56 -3.26 5.37 -6.05
C VAL A 56 -3.84 6.31 -7.08
N ASP A 57 -4.12 5.79 -8.26
CA ASP A 57 -4.51 6.57 -9.41
C ASP A 57 -5.91 6.25 -9.91
N ARG A 58 -6.50 5.17 -9.41
CA ARG A 58 -7.80 4.71 -9.89
C ARG A 58 -8.78 4.62 -8.75
N PRO A 59 -10.07 4.97 -9.02
CA PRO A 59 -11.11 4.75 -8.02
C PRO A 59 -11.37 3.26 -7.87
N GLY A 60 -12.11 2.92 -6.84
CA GLY A 60 -12.45 1.54 -6.56
C GLY A 60 -11.48 0.91 -5.59
N LEU A 61 -11.26 -0.38 -5.73
CA LEU A 61 -10.51 -1.15 -4.76
C LEU A 61 -9.02 -1.22 -5.14
N THR A 62 -8.17 -0.92 -4.18
CA THR A 62 -6.73 -1.12 -4.28
C THR A 62 -6.35 -2.16 -3.24
N ILE A 63 -5.64 -3.19 -3.64
CA ILE A 63 -5.23 -4.27 -2.75
C ILE A 63 -3.71 -4.23 -2.62
N VAL A 64 -3.25 -4.23 -1.39
CA VAL A 64 -1.83 -4.33 -1.06
C VAL A 64 -1.62 -5.69 -0.42
N GLN A 65 -0.79 -6.51 -1.02
CA GLN A 65 -0.53 -7.86 -0.51
C GLN A 65 0.95 -7.98 -0.13
N ALA A 66 1.20 -8.54 1.02
CA ALA A 66 2.57 -8.72 1.50
C ALA A 66 3.13 -10.06 1.02
N PHE A 67 4.29 -10.03 0.37
CA PHE A 67 5.00 -11.25 -0.02
C PHE A 67 5.71 -11.88 1.16
N ALA A 68 6.10 -11.06 2.10
CA ALA A 68 6.76 -11.48 3.33
C ALA A 68 6.29 -10.50 4.39
N ASP A 69 6.74 -10.67 5.62
CA ASP A 69 6.43 -9.67 6.65
C ASP A 69 6.90 -8.31 6.16
N ALA A 70 6.02 -7.34 6.18
CA ALA A 70 6.26 -6.05 5.58
C ALA A 70 5.63 -4.95 6.41
N SER A 71 6.07 -3.72 6.16
CA SER A 71 5.39 -2.57 6.71
C SER A 71 5.25 -1.51 5.62
N VAL A 72 4.10 -0.86 5.62
CA VAL A 72 3.79 0.19 4.65
C VAL A 72 3.27 1.41 5.38
N SER A 73 3.46 2.56 4.79
CA SER A 73 2.85 3.79 5.28
C SER A 73 1.90 4.33 4.22
N LEU A 74 0.86 5.02 4.68
CA LEU A 74 -0.14 5.63 3.82
C LEU A 74 -0.15 7.14 4.05
N ALA A 75 -0.26 7.89 2.99
CA ALA A 75 -0.29 9.34 3.09
C ALA A 75 -1.37 9.96 2.21
#